data_b41f830dde2c9f4584b0ee8cbb5300ab
#
_entry.id   b41f830dde2c9f4584b0ee8cbb5300ab
#
_cell.length_a   1.000
_cell.length_b   1.000
_cell.length_c   1.000
_cell.angle_alpha   90.00
_cell.angle_beta   90.00
_cell.angle_gamma   90.00
#
_symmetry.space_group_name_H-M   'P 1'
#
loop_
_entity.id
_entity.type
_entity.pdbx_description
1 polymer ?
#
loop_
_entity_poly.entity_id
_entity_poly.type
_entity_poly.pdbx_seq_one_letter_code
_entity_poly.pdbx_strand_id
1 'polypeptide(L)'
;MKESIRSNQISKDFLMKNHVDEIVNSFAAVSELYSVVVDINGHLLVEPTGPATYLGEFHEIMLNPRYKKVYVDTVNCIVDSKQAMYSEIDDGNPDSRFAAAPIFVKGTFYATWILYAHNKTQNKKLFKAFDHMSSIARALSEVITRLYEDSIITVEEEEIKTEYEFEHSSKEIMSKALDAIYSGDRESIFRLYDRVGELLDVDYMVYYAIDTDRPGFMKLVDYWAKGGKSKEAEAAFSWDSDHYDIDIQNQIKRDCLIVDKTNMTNRLRVEVFQGNVKAIMVFPVNIKDEYQGRMIFIENTKERVWSDKEKTFGREITSMIARATAIQKRLYRGNKNIKLFTELFDLLPEYIFVRRRIDGSIVYMNPALKDKLGTDMTGQNSYRLVPDMRGGLEKLSATQAIPVCMDKEVFTRYIDMLGGNYKVAEYNMRWKDLEKVEILILSPEV
;
A
#
# COMPACT_ATOMS: atom_id res chain seq x y z
N MET A 1 16.92 0.08 -7.68
CA MET A 1 17.32 -1.20 -8.24
C MET A 1 17.15 -1.27 -9.76
N LYS A 2 16.09 -0.74 -10.39
CA LYS A 2 15.94 -0.67 -11.86
C LYS A 2 17.04 0.11 -12.60
N GLU A 3 17.65 1.11 -11.99
CA GLU A 3 18.76 1.88 -12.59
C GLU A 3 20.12 1.14 -12.56
N SER A 4 20.35 0.29 -11.55
CA SER A 4 21.61 -0.47 -11.45
C SER A 4 21.65 -1.71 -12.37
N ILE A 5 20.50 -2.23 -12.75
CA ILE A 5 20.38 -3.36 -13.68
C ILE A 5 20.40 -2.90 -15.14
N ARG A 6 20.01 -1.63 -15.42
CA ARG A 6 20.07 -1.01 -16.74
C ARG A 6 21.46 -0.48 -17.12
N SER A 7 22.36 -0.24 -16.14
CA SER A 7 23.77 -0.06 -16.43
C SER A 7 24.36 -1.44 -16.70
N ASN A 8 24.93 -1.67 -17.88
CA ASN A 8 25.59 -2.89 -18.35
C ASN A 8 26.81 -3.35 -17.51
N GLN A 9 26.78 -3.15 -16.20
CA GLN A 9 27.82 -3.56 -15.26
C GLN A 9 27.31 -4.69 -14.38
N ILE A 10 27.62 -5.93 -14.77
CA ILE A 10 27.62 -7.06 -13.85
C ILE A 10 28.59 -6.70 -12.71
N SER A 11 28.11 -6.74 -11.48
CA SER A 11 28.93 -6.36 -10.33
C SER A 11 30.00 -7.43 -10.01
N LYS A 12 31.09 -7.02 -9.35
CA LYS A 12 32.08 -7.94 -8.78
C LYS A 12 31.38 -9.02 -7.93
N ASP A 13 30.37 -8.63 -7.16
CA ASP A 13 29.57 -9.51 -6.31
C ASP A 13 28.85 -10.61 -7.11
N PHE A 14 28.42 -10.34 -8.33
CA PHE A 14 27.78 -11.35 -9.18
C PHE A 14 28.77 -12.43 -9.59
N LEU A 15 30.02 -12.07 -9.94
CA LEU A 15 31.07 -13.03 -10.29
C LEU A 15 31.45 -13.91 -9.10
N MET A 16 31.61 -13.31 -7.92
CA MET A 16 31.95 -14.02 -6.68
C MET A 16 30.82 -14.97 -6.26
N LYS A 17 29.56 -14.51 -6.33
CA LYS A 17 28.39 -15.35 -6.01
C LYS A 17 28.26 -16.57 -6.94
N ASN A 18 28.73 -16.46 -8.17
CA ASN A 18 28.65 -17.53 -9.18
C ASN A 18 29.98 -18.29 -9.35
N HIS A 19 30.89 -18.22 -8.39
CA HIS A 19 32.13 -19.00 -8.31
C HIS A 19 33.07 -18.85 -9.54
N VAL A 20 33.00 -17.74 -10.24
CA VAL A 20 33.89 -17.48 -11.41
C VAL A 20 35.35 -17.37 -10.98
N ASP A 21 35.58 -16.79 -9.81
CA ASP A 21 36.90 -16.72 -9.17
C ASP A 21 37.46 -18.11 -8.87
N GLU A 22 36.69 -19.06 -8.42
CA GLU A 22 37.13 -20.44 -8.16
C GLU A 22 37.60 -21.14 -9.42
N ILE A 23 36.93 -20.95 -10.56
CA ILE A 23 37.30 -21.54 -11.84
C ILE A 23 38.63 -20.95 -12.32
N VAL A 24 38.76 -19.62 -12.29
CA VAL A 24 39.95 -18.88 -12.70
C VAL A 24 41.14 -19.23 -11.82
N ASN A 25 40.93 -19.32 -10.50
CA ASN A 25 41.95 -19.67 -9.52
C ASN A 25 42.41 -21.13 -9.67
N SER A 26 41.46 -22.06 -9.87
CA SER A 26 41.79 -23.47 -10.10
C SER A 26 42.64 -23.69 -11.35
N PHE A 27 42.31 -22.94 -12.44
CA PHE A 27 43.11 -22.99 -13.67
C PHE A 27 44.53 -22.44 -13.44
N ALA A 28 44.68 -21.34 -12.72
CA ALA A 28 45.98 -20.77 -12.35
C ALA A 28 46.82 -21.76 -11.54
N ALA A 29 46.20 -22.42 -10.53
CA ALA A 29 46.90 -23.43 -9.72
C ALA A 29 47.38 -24.64 -10.52
N VAL A 30 46.53 -25.17 -11.41
CA VAL A 30 46.88 -26.33 -12.26
C VAL A 30 47.95 -25.98 -13.30
N SER A 31 47.88 -24.80 -13.89
CA SER A 31 48.86 -24.35 -14.91
C SER A 31 50.14 -23.82 -14.29
N GLU A 32 50.18 -23.55 -12.98
CA GLU A 32 51.27 -22.88 -12.26
C GLU A 32 51.62 -21.50 -12.86
N LEU A 33 50.58 -20.81 -13.33
CA LEU A 33 50.61 -19.43 -13.87
C LEU A 33 49.95 -18.46 -12.91
N TYR A 34 50.16 -17.17 -13.11
CA TYR A 34 49.46 -16.12 -12.41
C TYR A 34 48.20 -15.74 -13.18
N SER A 35 47.12 -15.44 -12.46
CA SER A 35 45.81 -15.20 -13.06
C SER A 35 45.11 -14.01 -12.41
N VAL A 36 44.39 -13.22 -13.19
CA VAL A 36 43.59 -12.09 -12.77
C VAL A 36 42.46 -11.85 -13.75
N VAL A 37 41.34 -11.29 -13.28
CA VAL A 37 40.26 -10.80 -14.16
C VAL A 37 40.07 -9.30 -13.93
N VAL A 38 40.05 -8.55 -15.03
CA VAL A 38 39.94 -7.08 -15.03
C VAL A 38 38.77 -6.61 -15.90
N ASP A 39 38.21 -5.45 -15.57
CA ASP A 39 37.25 -4.75 -16.42
C ASP A 39 37.92 -4.02 -17.59
N ILE A 40 37.13 -3.33 -18.42
CA ILE A 40 37.61 -2.54 -19.56
C ILE A 40 38.59 -1.41 -19.14
N ASN A 41 38.48 -0.91 -17.91
CA ASN A 41 39.35 0.14 -17.39
C ASN A 41 40.55 -0.42 -16.62
N GLY A 42 40.68 -1.75 -16.56
CA GLY A 42 41.73 -2.46 -15.83
C GLY A 42 41.52 -2.46 -14.30
N HIS A 43 40.30 -2.32 -13.83
CA HIS A 43 40.01 -2.56 -12.38
C HIS A 43 39.88 -4.05 -12.15
N LEU A 44 40.36 -4.48 -10.98
CA LEU A 44 40.31 -5.88 -10.58
C LEU A 44 38.89 -6.32 -10.29
N LEU A 45 38.44 -7.32 -11.02
CA LEU A 45 37.16 -8.03 -10.74
C LEU A 45 37.36 -9.29 -9.93
N VAL A 46 38.46 -10.02 -10.23
CA VAL A 46 38.95 -11.13 -9.43
C VAL A 46 40.40 -10.83 -9.02
N GLU A 47 40.73 -11.01 -7.78
CA GLU A 47 42.05 -10.71 -7.24
C GLU A 47 43.13 -11.58 -7.88
N PRO A 48 44.37 -11.08 -8.00
CA PRO A 48 45.50 -11.86 -8.53
C PRO A 48 45.75 -13.11 -7.72
N THR A 49 45.90 -14.24 -8.42
CA THR A 49 46.19 -15.54 -7.83
C THR A 49 47.30 -16.23 -8.60
N GLY A 50 47.99 -17.21 -7.97
CA GLY A 50 49.07 -17.97 -8.59
C GLY A 50 50.07 -18.53 -7.56
N PRO A 51 51.21 -19.05 -8.03
CA PRO A 51 52.29 -19.53 -7.15
C PRO A 51 52.80 -18.48 -6.17
N ALA A 52 52.96 -18.83 -4.90
CA ALA A 52 53.30 -17.88 -3.84
C ALA A 52 54.64 -17.15 -4.05
N THR A 53 55.55 -17.73 -4.86
CA THR A 53 56.92 -17.23 -5.08
C THR A 53 57.00 -15.84 -5.71
N TYR A 54 56.01 -15.41 -6.50
CA TYR A 54 56.01 -14.13 -7.23
C TYR A 54 54.63 -13.43 -7.15
N LEU A 55 53.73 -13.87 -6.32
CA LEU A 55 52.38 -13.37 -6.28
C LEU A 55 52.29 -11.90 -5.83
N GLY A 56 53.15 -11.49 -4.91
CA GLY A 56 53.21 -10.12 -4.43
C GLY A 56 53.62 -9.13 -5.52
N GLU A 57 54.70 -9.47 -6.29
CA GLU A 57 55.17 -8.64 -7.40
C GLU A 57 54.18 -8.63 -8.56
N PHE A 58 53.50 -9.75 -8.84
CA PHE A 58 52.42 -9.79 -9.84
C PHE A 58 51.25 -8.87 -9.44
N HIS A 59 50.88 -8.87 -8.15
CA HIS A 59 49.86 -7.96 -7.66
C HIS A 59 50.27 -6.49 -7.81
N GLU A 60 51.54 -6.14 -7.50
CA GLU A 60 52.07 -4.80 -7.69
C GLU A 60 52.09 -4.40 -9.19
N ILE A 61 52.46 -5.31 -10.09
CA ILE A 61 52.42 -5.07 -11.54
C ILE A 61 51.00 -4.72 -11.98
N MET A 62 50.01 -5.43 -11.52
CA MET A 62 48.60 -5.19 -11.90
C MET A 62 48.04 -3.88 -11.36
N LEU A 63 48.56 -3.36 -10.25
CA LEU A 63 48.14 -2.09 -9.66
C LEU A 63 48.96 -0.89 -10.17
N ASN A 64 50.15 -1.12 -10.74
CA ASN A 64 51.06 -0.06 -11.16
C ASN A 64 50.57 0.67 -12.41
N PRO A 65 50.40 2.00 -12.40
CA PRO A 65 49.92 2.78 -13.55
C PRO A 65 50.75 2.63 -14.82
N ARG A 66 52.08 2.36 -14.69
CA ARG A 66 52.99 2.14 -15.84
C ARG A 66 52.58 0.89 -16.62
N TYR A 67 52.35 -0.20 -15.95
CA TYR A 67 51.97 -1.48 -16.56
C TYR A 67 50.49 -1.52 -16.94
N LYS A 68 49.67 -0.77 -16.21
CA LYS A 68 48.21 -0.65 -16.44
C LYS A 68 47.92 -0.26 -17.90
N LYS A 69 48.69 0.67 -18.46
CA LYS A 69 48.51 1.10 -19.86
C LYS A 69 48.67 -0.06 -20.84
N VAL A 70 49.71 -0.91 -20.68
CA VAL A 70 49.99 -2.01 -21.58
C VAL A 70 48.86 -3.04 -21.62
N TYR A 71 48.34 -3.46 -20.46
CA TYR A 71 47.27 -4.44 -20.47
C TYR A 71 45.92 -3.81 -20.84
N VAL A 72 45.67 -2.53 -20.56
CA VAL A 72 44.45 -1.83 -21.02
C VAL A 72 44.46 -1.69 -22.55
N ASP A 73 45.59 -1.36 -23.14
CA ASP A 73 45.73 -1.34 -24.62
C ASP A 73 45.42 -2.72 -25.20
N THR A 74 45.90 -3.78 -24.55
CA THR A 74 45.59 -5.16 -24.97
C THR A 74 44.12 -5.48 -24.78
N VAL A 75 43.50 -5.05 -23.68
CA VAL A 75 42.06 -5.21 -23.45
C VAL A 75 41.28 -4.54 -24.58
N ASN A 76 41.62 -3.32 -24.97
CA ASN A 76 40.98 -2.64 -26.10
C ASN A 76 41.11 -3.42 -27.41
N CYS A 77 42.31 -3.94 -27.73
CA CYS A 77 42.50 -4.79 -28.90
C CYS A 77 41.63 -6.08 -28.84
N ILE A 78 41.48 -6.67 -27.68
CA ILE A 78 40.64 -7.86 -27.44
C ILE A 78 39.17 -7.54 -27.63
N VAL A 79 38.71 -6.38 -27.15
CA VAL A 79 37.34 -5.91 -27.35
C VAL A 79 37.02 -5.78 -28.83
N ASP A 80 37.93 -5.18 -29.59
CA ASP A 80 37.76 -4.96 -31.04
C ASP A 80 37.83 -6.27 -31.84
N SER A 81 38.81 -7.13 -31.54
CA SER A 81 39.02 -8.40 -32.25
C SER A 81 38.09 -9.52 -31.80
N LYS A 82 37.56 -9.44 -30.59
CA LYS A 82 36.80 -10.50 -29.90
C LYS A 82 37.57 -11.82 -29.75
N GLN A 83 38.90 -11.76 -29.79
CA GLN A 83 39.79 -12.95 -29.73
C GLN A 83 40.82 -12.82 -28.62
N ALA A 84 41.21 -13.96 -28.08
CA ALA A 84 42.31 -14.01 -27.11
C ALA A 84 43.62 -13.57 -27.76
N MET A 85 44.49 -12.93 -26.99
CA MET A 85 45.78 -12.42 -27.42
C MET A 85 46.91 -12.90 -26.50
N TYR A 86 48.09 -13.09 -27.08
CA TYR A 86 49.35 -13.38 -26.41
C TYR A 86 50.31 -12.23 -26.65
N SER A 87 50.90 -11.64 -25.62
CA SER A 87 51.72 -10.44 -25.74
C SER A 87 52.91 -10.44 -24.77
N GLU A 88 53.88 -9.61 -25.10
CA GLU A 88 54.96 -9.25 -24.19
C GLU A 88 54.50 -8.16 -23.22
N ILE A 89 55.10 -8.16 -22.04
CA ILE A 89 54.88 -7.08 -21.05
C ILE A 89 56.25 -6.47 -20.71
N ASP A 90 56.36 -5.15 -20.80
CA ASP A 90 57.55 -4.41 -20.43
C ASP A 90 57.53 -4.10 -18.90
N ASP A 91 57.79 -5.14 -18.11
CA ASP A 91 57.95 -5.06 -16.66
C ASP A 91 59.42 -5.02 -16.21
N GLY A 92 60.32 -4.88 -17.18
CA GLY A 92 61.77 -4.91 -16.96
C GLY A 92 62.38 -6.32 -17.02
N ASN A 93 61.56 -7.35 -17.21
CA ASN A 93 61.98 -8.74 -17.35
C ASN A 93 61.70 -9.21 -18.80
N PRO A 94 62.74 -9.50 -19.64
CA PRO A 94 62.57 -9.88 -21.02
C PRO A 94 61.86 -11.21 -21.22
N ASP A 95 61.75 -12.00 -20.15
CA ASP A 95 61.08 -13.30 -20.17
C ASP A 95 59.60 -13.22 -19.74
N SER A 96 59.10 -12.06 -19.38
CA SER A 96 57.71 -11.88 -19.01
C SER A 96 56.77 -11.89 -20.21
N ARG A 97 55.69 -12.64 -20.09
CA ARG A 97 54.62 -12.73 -21.10
C ARG A 97 53.27 -12.80 -20.43
N PHE A 98 52.26 -12.31 -21.11
CA PHE A 98 50.90 -12.55 -20.70
C PHE A 98 50.03 -13.02 -21.88
N ALA A 99 48.96 -13.74 -21.53
CA ALA A 99 47.86 -14.09 -22.41
C ALA A 99 46.61 -13.50 -21.86
N ALA A 100 45.74 -12.96 -22.71
CA ALA A 100 44.50 -12.35 -22.31
C ALA A 100 43.36 -12.87 -23.18
N ALA A 101 42.25 -13.21 -22.56
CA ALA A 101 41.05 -13.72 -23.22
C ALA A 101 39.81 -12.95 -22.80
N PRO A 102 38.93 -12.57 -23.72
CA PRO A 102 37.72 -11.81 -23.41
C PRO A 102 36.66 -12.71 -22.80
N ILE A 103 35.88 -12.14 -21.87
CA ILE A 103 34.65 -12.68 -21.34
C ILE A 103 33.51 -11.79 -21.80
N PHE A 104 32.56 -12.36 -22.52
CA PHE A 104 31.37 -11.66 -23.01
C PHE A 104 30.13 -12.09 -22.27
N VAL A 105 29.16 -11.17 -22.13
CA VAL A 105 27.83 -11.45 -21.65
C VAL A 105 26.81 -10.90 -22.64
N LYS A 106 25.94 -11.73 -23.17
CA LYS A 106 25.00 -11.37 -24.25
C LYS A 106 25.70 -10.70 -25.47
N GLY A 107 26.91 -11.13 -25.78
CA GLY A 107 27.68 -10.56 -26.88
C GLY A 107 28.31 -9.20 -26.59
N THR A 108 28.12 -8.65 -25.41
CA THR A 108 28.77 -7.41 -24.94
C THR A 108 30.01 -7.77 -24.15
N PHE A 109 31.13 -7.07 -24.41
CA PHE A 109 32.34 -7.25 -23.62
C PHE A 109 32.08 -6.91 -22.16
N TYR A 110 32.54 -7.81 -21.28
CA TYR A 110 32.37 -7.65 -19.85
C TYR A 110 33.68 -7.55 -19.08
N ALA A 111 34.60 -8.48 -19.32
CA ALA A 111 35.87 -8.58 -18.61
C ALA A 111 36.96 -9.21 -19.49
N THR A 112 38.21 -9.08 -19.06
CA THR A 112 39.35 -9.83 -19.62
C THR A 112 39.95 -10.70 -18.54
N TRP A 113 40.09 -11.97 -18.85
CA TRP A 113 40.89 -12.90 -18.06
C TRP A 113 42.31 -12.84 -18.54
N ILE A 114 43.30 -12.54 -17.67
CA ILE A 114 44.70 -12.43 -17.93
C ILE A 114 45.47 -13.54 -17.22
N LEU A 115 46.31 -14.27 -17.93
CA LEU A 115 47.31 -15.17 -17.40
C LEU A 115 48.69 -14.54 -17.61
N TYR A 116 49.55 -14.64 -16.61
CA TYR A 116 50.89 -14.06 -16.64
C TYR A 116 51.94 -15.10 -16.29
N ALA A 117 53.10 -15.02 -16.98
CA ALA A 117 54.27 -15.81 -16.76
C ALA A 117 55.51 -14.87 -16.68
N HIS A 118 56.37 -15.07 -15.66
CA HIS A 118 57.54 -14.22 -15.41
C HIS A 118 58.89 -14.83 -15.78
N ASN A 119 58.89 -16.09 -16.26
CA ASN A 119 60.14 -16.77 -16.64
C ASN A 119 59.95 -17.73 -17.85
N LYS A 120 61.07 -18.16 -18.43
CA LYS A 120 61.06 -19.04 -19.60
C LYS A 120 60.29 -20.35 -19.42
N THR A 121 60.33 -20.90 -18.24
CA THR A 121 59.63 -22.17 -17.91
C THR A 121 58.12 -21.94 -17.91
N GLN A 122 57.66 -20.88 -17.29
CA GLN A 122 56.26 -20.49 -17.28
C GLN A 122 55.77 -20.04 -18.62
N ASN A 123 56.63 -19.37 -19.44
CA ASN A 123 56.30 -19.01 -20.84
C ASN A 123 55.95 -20.22 -21.70
N LYS A 124 56.66 -21.30 -21.55
CA LYS A 124 56.34 -22.55 -22.25
C LYS A 124 55.00 -23.14 -21.78
N LYS A 125 54.67 -22.98 -20.50
CA LYS A 125 53.36 -23.38 -19.94
C LYS A 125 52.26 -22.47 -20.45
N LEU A 126 52.48 -21.16 -20.46
CA LEU A 126 51.54 -20.17 -20.94
C LEU A 126 51.20 -20.39 -22.42
N PHE A 127 52.20 -20.62 -23.26
CA PHE A 127 51.97 -20.91 -24.66
C PHE A 127 51.11 -22.16 -24.88
N LYS A 128 51.38 -23.22 -24.13
CA LYS A 128 50.56 -24.44 -24.18
C LYS A 128 49.17 -24.26 -23.62
N ALA A 129 49.00 -23.40 -22.61
CA ALA A 129 47.73 -23.13 -21.96
C ALA A 129 46.84 -22.17 -22.77
N PHE A 130 47.40 -21.44 -23.74
CA PHE A 130 46.69 -20.37 -24.45
C PHE A 130 45.40 -20.82 -25.17
N ASP A 131 45.48 -21.94 -25.93
CA ASP A 131 44.31 -22.49 -26.60
C ASP A 131 43.23 -22.97 -25.64
N HIS A 132 43.68 -23.58 -24.53
CA HIS A 132 42.76 -24.02 -23.45
C HIS A 132 42.13 -22.82 -22.75
N MET A 133 42.92 -21.78 -22.49
CA MET A 133 42.43 -20.51 -21.93
C MET A 133 41.33 -19.90 -22.78
N SER A 134 41.56 -19.80 -24.10
CA SER A 134 40.56 -19.25 -25.02
C SER A 134 39.26 -20.04 -25.03
N SER A 135 39.39 -21.38 -24.98
CA SER A 135 38.21 -22.26 -24.94
C SER A 135 37.44 -22.13 -23.61
N ILE A 136 38.16 -22.04 -22.47
CA ILE A 136 37.57 -21.86 -21.15
C ILE A 136 36.94 -20.47 -21.03
N ALA A 137 37.57 -19.39 -21.53
CA ALA A 137 36.98 -18.06 -21.51
C ALA A 137 35.67 -17.97 -22.30
N ARG A 138 35.59 -18.72 -23.43
CA ARG A 138 34.34 -18.85 -24.19
C ARG A 138 33.27 -19.59 -23.39
N ALA A 139 33.61 -20.73 -22.77
CA ALA A 139 32.69 -21.48 -21.98
C ALA A 139 32.21 -20.67 -20.73
N LEU A 140 33.14 -19.93 -20.09
CA LEU A 140 32.78 -18.99 -19.00
C LEU A 140 31.80 -17.91 -19.50
N SER A 141 32.05 -17.33 -20.68
CA SER A 141 31.14 -16.33 -21.26
C SER A 141 29.73 -16.89 -21.46
N GLU A 142 29.59 -18.12 -21.92
CA GLU A 142 28.27 -18.78 -22.07
C GLU A 142 27.61 -19.06 -20.71
N VAL A 143 28.38 -19.58 -19.75
CA VAL A 143 27.85 -19.85 -18.40
C VAL A 143 27.42 -18.56 -17.70
N ILE A 144 28.25 -17.53 -17.70
CA ILE A 144 27.94 -16.24 -17.09
C ILE A 144 26.72 -15.60 -17.76
N THR A 145 26.62 -15.71 -19.11
CA THR A 145 25.46 -15.20 -19.85
C THR A 145 24.17 -15.88 -19.36
N ARG A 146 24.14 -17.22 -19.24
CA ARG A 146 22.98 -17.97 -18.75
C ARG A 146 22.62 -17.58 -17.32
N LEU A 147 23.60 -17.58 -16.41
CA LEU A 147 23.38 -17.19 -15.01
C LEU A 147 22.83 -15.76 -14.87
N TYR A 148 23.31 -14.85 -15.73
CA TYR A 148 22.81 -13.49 -15.76
C TYR A 148 21.37 -13.42 -16.29
N GLU A 149 21.03 -14.18 -17.33
CA GLU A 149 19.67 -14.30 -17.85
C GLU A 149 18.72 -14.88 -16.81
N ASP A 150 19.11 -15.97 -16.17
CA ASP A 150 18.32 -16.60 -15.10
C ASP A 150 18.09 -15.63 -13.93
N SER A 151 19.10 -14.84 -13.56
CA SER A 151 18.96 -13.84 -12.49
C SER A 151 17.99 -12.70 -12.85
N ILE A 152 17.96 -12.28 -14.12
CA ILE A 152 16.99 -11.28 -14.59
C ILE A 152 15.59 -11.86 -14.58
N ILE A 153 15.40 -13.06 -15.11
CA ILE A 153 14.10 -13.75 -15.15
C ILE A 153 13.56 -13.90 -13.72
N THR A 154 14.38 -14.34 -12.78
CA THR A 154 13.98 -14.49 -11.37
C THR A 154 13.51 -13.16 -10.76
N VAL A 155 14.22 -12.06 -11.02
CA VAL A 155 13.82 -10.73 -10.54
C VAL A 155 12.51 -10.26 -11.18
N GLU A 156 12.37 -10.47 -12.49
CA GLU A 156 11.12 -10.13 -13.19
C GLU A 156 9.92 -10.97 -12.70
N GLU A 157 10.12 -12.26 -12.46
CA GLU A 157 9.10 -13.15 -11.89
C GLU A 157 8.69 -12.71 -10.48
N GLU A 158 9.65 -12.34 -9.61
CA GLU A 158 9.37 -11.82 -8.28
C GLU A 158 8.62 -10.47 -8.33
N GLU A 159 9.02 -9.56 -9.24
CA GLU A 159 8.30 -8.30 -9.44
C GLU A 159 6.85 -8.55 -9.90
N ILE A 160 6.64 -9.41 -10.90
CA ILE A 160 5.31 -9.77 -11.41
C ILE A 160 4.47 -10.41 -10.31
N LYS A 161 5.04 -11.32 -9.52
CA LYS A 161 4.36 -11.98 -8.42
C LYS A 161 3.93 -10.97 -7.35
N THR A 162 4.84 -10.07 -6.94
CA THR A 162 4.55 -9.02 -5.95
C THR A 162 3.45 -8.07 -6.46
N GLU A 163 3.49 -7.70 -7.74
CA GLU A 163 2.45 -6.88 -8.35
C GLU A 163 1.08 -7.59 -8.39
N TYR A 164 1.07 -8.88 -8.72
CA TYR A 164 -0.15 -9.68 -8.73
C TYR A 164 -0.74 -9.82 -7.33
N GLU A 165 0.08 -10.12 -6.33
CA GLU A 165 -0.34 -10.23 -4.92
C GLU A 165 -0.93 -8.91 -4.41
N PHE A 166 -0.32 -7.77 -4.75
CA PHE A 166 -0.87 -6.45 -4.40
C PHE A 166 -2.22 -6.21 -5.08
N GLU A 167 -2.36 -6.49 -6.38
CA GLU A 167 -3.63 -6.33 -7.10
C GLU A 167 -4.73 -7.23 -6.56
N HIS A 168 -4.41 -8.48 -6.25
CA HIS A 168 -5.37 -9.42 -5.68
C HIS A 168 -5.85 -8.95 -4.30
N SER A 169 -4.92 -8.60 -3.42
CA SER A 169 -5.22 -8.14 -2.07
C SER A 169 -5.97 -6.80 -2.07
N SER A 170 -5.62 -5.87 -2.96
CA SER A 170 -6.33 -4.59 -3.08
C SER A 170 -7.78 -4.79 -3.52
N LYS A 171 -8.05 -5.68 -4.48
CA LYS A 171 -9.42 -6.01 -4.92
C LYS A 171 -10.25 -6.67 -3.80
N GLU A 172 -9.64 -7.57 -3.03
CA GLU A 172 -10.30 -8.17 -1.86
C GLU A 172 -10.66 -7.11 -0.80
N ILE A 173 -9.74 -6.20 -0.50
CA ILE A 173 -9.99 -5.10 0.44
C ILE A 173 -11.08 -4.17 -0.07
N MET A 174 -11.09 -3.84 -1.36
CA MET A 174 -12.14 -3.02 -1.97
C MET A 174 -13.52 -3.67 -1.88
N SER A 175 -13.61 -5.00 -2.08
CA SER A 175 -14.85 -5.74 -1.87
C SER A 175 -15.33 -5.64 -0.41
N LYS A 176 -14.43 -5.83 0.57
CA LYS A 176 -14.76 -5.69 1.99
C LYS A 176 -15.13 -4.26 2.39
N ALA A 177 -14.55 -3.26 1.71
CA ALA A 177 -14.94 -1.87 1.90
C ALA A 177 -16.39 -1.62 1.44
N LEU A 178 -16.83 -2.27 0.36
CA LEU A 178 -18.25 -2.24 -0.04
C LEU A 178 -19.15 -2.86 1.03
N ASP A 179 -18.77 -4.02 1.57
CA ASP A 179 -19.52 -4.68 2.64
C ASP A 179 -19.63 -3.78 3.89
N ALA A 180 -18.53 -3.10 4.28
CA ALA A 180 -18.52 -2.14 5.37
C ALA A 180 -19.42 -0.92 5.09
N ILE A 181 -19.52 -0.47 3.84
CA ILE A 181 -20.44 0.60 3.42
C ILE A 181 -21.89 0.14 3.58
N TYR A 182 -22.23 -1.09 3.16
CA TYR A 182 -23.59 -1.60 3.25
C TYR A 182 -24.02 -1.90 4.69
N SER A 183 -23.14 -2.48 5.50
CA SER A 183 -23.43 -2.83 6.90
C SER A 183 -23.46 -1.59 7.81
N GLY A 184 -22.61 -0.60 7.54
CA GLY A 184 -22.40 0.56 8.41
C GLY A 184 -21.89 0.18 9.80
N ASP A 185 -21.40 -1.04 9.95
CA ASP A 185 -20.92 -1.61 11.19
C ASP A 185 -19.50 -1.13 11.50
N ARG A 186 -19.28 -0.75 12.76
CA ARG A 186 -18.01 -0.19 13.21
C ARG A 186 -16.85 -1.20 13.14
N GLU A 187 -17.12 -2.45 13.45
CA GLU A 187 -16.10 -3.51 13.47
C GLU A 187 -15.59 -3.81 12.06
N SER A 188 -16.49 -3.83 11.07
CA SER A 188 -16.13 -3.98 9.66
C SER A 188 -15.22 -2.85 9.17
N ILE A 189 -15.49 -1.60 9.62
CA ILE A 189 -14.63 -0.45 9.29
C ILE A 189 -13.25 -0.61 9.95
N PHE A 190 -13.16 -1.05 11.20
CA PHE A 190 -11.87 -1.27 11.87
C PHE A 190 -11.03 -2.35 11.17
N ARG A 191 -11.63 -3.49 10.84
CA ARG A 191 -10.94 -4.56 10.08
C ARG A 191 -10.46 -4.09 8.72
N LEU A 192 -11.16 -3.12 8.12
CA LEU A 192 -10.72 -2.51 6.88
C LEU A 192 -9.45 -1.69 7.06
N TYR A 193 -9.35 -0.90 8.16
CA TYR A 193 -8.13 -0.15 8.47
C TYR A 193 -6.92 -1.08 8.66
N ASP A 194 -7.08 -2.20 9.42
CA ASP A 194 -6.00 -3.17 9.62
C ASP A 194 -5.47 -3.70 8.29
N ARG A 195 -6.35 -4.15 7.41
CA ARG A 195 -5.95 -4.70 6.11
C ARG A 195 -5.33 -3.68 5.16
N VAL A 196 -5.84 -2.46 5.16
CA VAL A 196 -5.27 -1.38 4.34
C VAL A 196 -3.88 -0.99 4.83
N GLY A 197 -3.71 -0.85 6.15
CA GLY A 197 -2.42 -0.53 6.76
C GLY A 197 -1.37 -1.61 6.51
N GLU A 198 -1.77 -2.89 6.61
CA GLU A 198 -0.91 -4.04 6.30
C GLU A 198 -0.54 -4.10 4.82
N LEU A 199 -1.50 -3.94 3.89
CA LEU A 199 -1.23 -3.98 2.45
C LEU A 199 -0.31 -2.85 2.00
N LEU A 200 -0.55 -1.62 2.48
CA LEU A 200 0.30 -0.47 2.17
C LEU A 200 1.60 -0.48 2.96
N ASP A 201 1.72 -1.35 3.97
CA ASP A 201 2.87 -1.46 4.88
C ASP A 201 3.33 -0.09 5.38
N VAL A 202 2.38 0.66 5.97
CA VAL A 202 2.59 1.98 6.56
C VAL A 202 2.66 1.90 8.08
N ASP A 203 3.23 2.90 8.74
CA ASP A 203 3.27 2.96 10.20
C ASP A 203 1.95 3.47 10.78
N TYR A 204 1.31 4.44 10.10
CA TYR A 204 0.06 5.03 10.56
C TYR A 204 -0.88 5.35 9.40
N MET A 205 -2.17 5.26 9.70
CA MET A 205 -3.25 5.83 8.90
C MET A 205 -4.08 6.75 9.78
N VAL A 206 -4.35 7.98 9.35
CA VAL A 206 -5.05 8.98 10.17
C VAL A 206 -6.18 9.61 9.36
N TYR A 207 -7.38 9.63 9.90
CA TYR A 207 -8.53 10.26 9.28
C TYR A 207 -8.96 11.50 10.06
N TYR A 208 -8.92 12.65 9.41
CA TYR A 208 -9.43 13.90 9.93
C TYR A 208 -10.67 14.34 9.18
N ALA A 209 -11.64 14.90 9.90
CA ALA A 209 -12.79 15.58 9.32
C ALA A 209 -12.82 17.06 9.74
N ILE A 210 -13.46 17.91 8.94
CA ILE A 210 -13.72 19.30 9.29
C ILE A 210 -14.53 19.34 10.60
N ASP A 211 -14.09 20.17 11.54
CA ASP A 211 -14.84 20.43 12.77
C ASP A 211 -15.96 21.44 12.46
N THR A 212 -17.21 20.96 12.52
CA THR A 212 -18.38 21.82 12.27
C THR A 212 -18.62 22.86 13.36
N ASP A 213 -18.10 22.61 14.56
CA ASP A 213 -18.28 23.48 15.71
C ASP A 213 -17.19 24.58 15.75
N ARG A 214 -16.07 24.36 15.07
CA ARG A 214 -14.92 25.27 14.97
C ARG A 214 -14.46 25.41 13.53
N PRO A 215 -15.02 26.34 12.74
CA PRO A 215 -14.64 26.56 11.35
C PRO A 215 -13.13 26.82 11.21
N GLY A 216 -12.47 26.13 10.27
CA GLY A 216 -11.04 26.21 10.03
C GLY A 216 -10.20 25.18 10.81
N PHE A 217 -10.82 24.36 11.66
CA PHE A 217 -10.15 23.28 12.38
C PHE A 217 -10.56 21.92 11.84
N MET A 218 -9.68 20.96 12.04
CA MET A 218 -9.94 19.55 11.72
C MET A 218 -9.94 18.72 12.99
N LYS A 219 -10.84 17.75 13.03
CA LYS A 219 -11.01 16.84 14.15
C LYS A 219 -10.57 15.45 13.76
N LEU A 220 -9.79 14.81 14.61
CA LEU A 220 -9.48 13.39 14.49
C LEU A 220 -10.77 12.56 14.53
N VAL A 221 -11.03 11.79 13.49
CA VAL A 221 -12.15 10.86 13.40
C VAL A 221 -11.74 9.49 13.91
N ASP A 222 -10.64 8.99 13.38
CA ASP A 222 -10.04 7.72 13.75
C ASP A 222 -8.59 7.63 13.26
N TYR A 223 -7.82 6.66 13.77
CA TYR A 223 -6.49 6.33 13.31
C TYR A 223 -6.20 4.85 13.45
N TRP A 224 -5.25 4.38 12.67
CA TRP A 224 -4.65 3.06 12.76
C TRP A 224 -3.14 3.20 12.95
N ALA A 225 -2.53 2.27 13.70
CA ALA A 225 -1.09 2.21 13.94
C ALA A 225 -0.61 0.76 13.84
N LYS A 226 0.51 0.52 13.17
CA LYS A 226 1.12 -0.79 12.95
C LYS A 226 1.42 -1.58 14.23
N GLY A 227 1.59 -0.94 15.34
CA GLY A 227 1.80 -1.57 16.65
C GLY A 227 0.56 -1.57 17.54
N GLY A 228 -0.62 -1.20 17.00
CA GLY A 228 -1.84 -0.97 17.76
C GLY A 228 -1.98 0.48 18.24
N LYS A 229 -3.19 0.82 18.71
CA LYS A 229 -3.48 2.17 19.20
C LYS A 229 -2.82 2.42 20.55
N SER A 230 -2.15 3.56 20.70
CA SER A 230 -1.58 4.02 21.96
C SER A 230 -2.08 5.41 22.33
N LYS A 231 -2.02 5.74 23.63
CA LYS A 231 -2.42 7.08 24.11
C LYS A 231 -1.45 8.16 23.60
N GLU A 232 -0.18 7.82 23.42
CA GLU A 232 0.84 8.70 22.89
C GLU A 232 0.59 9.04 21.43
N ALA A 233 0.25 8.02 20.61
CA ALA A 233 -0.12 8.22 19.22
C ALA A 233 -1.42 9.02 19.08
N GLU A 234 -2.43 8.72 19.91
CA GLU A 234 -3.69 9.48 19.94
C GLU A 234 -3.45 10.95 20.29
N ALA A 235 -2.62 11.23 21.29
CA ALA A 235 -2.24 12.59 21.67
C ALA A 235 -1.48 13.29 20.54
N ALA A 236 -0.57 12.59 19.84
CA ALA A 236 0.17 13.14 18.71
C ALA A 236 -0.72 13.51 17.53
N PHE A 237 -1.81 12.76 17.30
CA PHE A 237 -2.76 13.00 16.21
C PHE A 237 -3.98 13.86 16.63
N SER A 238 -4.15 14.18 17.90
CA SER A 238 -5.25 15.00 18.41
C SER A 238 -5.14 16.49 18.05
N TRP A 239 -4.38 16.81 17.04
CA TRP A 239 -4.17 18.17 16.60
C TRP A 239 -5.42 18.83 16.08
N ASP A 240 -5.58 20.04 16.53
CA ASP A 240 -6.74 20.84 16.28
C ASP A 240 -6.54 21.89 15.18
N SER A 241 -5.36 21.92 14.56
CA SER A 241 -5.04 23.02 13.67
C SER A 241 -4.60 22.58 12.30
N ASP A 242 -5.14 23.26 11.33
CA ASP A 242 -4.72 23.23 9.95
C ASP A 242 -3.46 24.10 9.82
N HIS A 243 -2.35 23.66 10.41
CA HIS A 243 -1.06 24.37 10.44
C HIS A 243 -0.29 24.30 9.12
N TYR A 244 -0.85 23.68 8.09
CA TYR A 244 -0.18 23.67 6.80
C TYR A 244 -0.24 25.03 6.12
N ASP A 245 0.83 25.36 5.41
CA ASP A 245 0.83 26.44 4.45
C ASP A 245 -0.43 26.41 3.57
N ILE A 246 -0.98 27.57 3.26
CA ILE A 246 -2.22 27.71 2.51
C ILE A 246 -2.15 27.05 1.11
N ASP A 247 -0.96 27.02 0.51
CA ASP A 247 -0.74 26.37 -0.79
C ASP A 247 -0.82 24.86 -0.66
N ILE A 248 -0.26 24.29 0.39
CA ILE A 248 -0.34 22.85 0.71
C ILE A 248 -1.79 22.45 1.01
N GLN A 249 -2.51 23.27 1.79
CA GLN A 249 -3.94 23.03 2.06
C GLN A 249 -4.77 23.05 0.77
N ASN A 250 -4.53 24.04 -0.09
CA ASN A 250 -5.23 24.14 -1.36
C ASN A 250 -4.90 22.97 -2.30
N GLN A 251 -3.66 22.51 -2.31
CA GLN A 251 -3.26 21.32 -3.04
C GLN A 251 -4.03 20.09 -2.55
N ILE A 252 -4.03 19.82 -1.24
CA ILE A 252 -4.75 18.68 -0.65
C ILE A 252 -6.25 18.74 -0.95
N LYS A 253 -6.87 19.92 -0.89
CA LYS A 253 -8.30 20.07 -1.18
C LYS A 253 -8.66 19.78 -2.64
N ARG A 254 -7.75 20.10 -3.57
CA ARG A 254 -7.98 19.95 -5.03
C ARG A 254 -7.67 18.53 -5.53
N ASP A 255 -6.61 17.91 -5.02
CA ASP A 255 -6.17 16.59 -5.48
C ASP A 255 -5.62 15.76 -4.32
N CYS A 256 -4.31 15.68 -4.18
CA CYS A 256 -3.61 14.96 -3.12
C CYS A 256 -2.23 15.56 -2.90
N LEU A 257 -1.66 15.29 -1.73
CA LEU A 257 -0.26 15.56 -1.45
C LEU A 257 0.46 14.22 -1.27
N ILE A 258 1.46 13.98 -2.12
CA ILE A 258 2.31 12.78 -2.03
C ILE A 258 3.74 13.25 -1.88
N VAL A 259 4.37 12.86 -0.76
CA VAL A 259 5.76 13.18 -0.47
C VAL A 259 6.49 11.90 -0.13
N ASP A 260 7.62 11.70 -0.77
CA ASP A 260 8.48 10.54 -0.60
C ASP A 260 9.96 10.92 -0.79
N LYS A 261 10.84 9.92 -0.84
CA LYS A 261 12.28 10.13 -1.01
C LYS A 261 12.65 11.02 -2.21
N THR A 262 11.82 11.04 -3.26
CA THR A 262 12.14 11.72 -4.53
C THR A 262 11.86 13.21 -4.49
N ASN A 263 10.90 13.65 -3.66
CA ASN A 263 10.42 15.04 -3.62
C ASN A 263 10.39 15.67 -2.22
N MET A 264 10.95 15.00 -1.21
CA MET A 264 11.04 15.52 0.16
C MET A 264 11.98 16.72 0.22
N THR A 265 11.44 17.87 0.58
CA THR A 265 12.21 19.11 0.82
C THR A 265 12.38 19.38 2.31
N ASN A 266 13.41 20.18 2.68
CA ASN A 266 13.61 20.60 4.07
C ASN A 266 12.39 21.38 4.60
N ARG A 267 11.74 22.19 3.75
CA ARG A 267 10.51 22.92 4.09
C ARG A 267 9.39 21.97 4.47
N LEU A 268 9.11 20.94 3.66
CA LEU A 268 8.09 19.93 3.95
C LEU A 268 8.41 19.17 5.24
N ARG A 269 9.68 18.86 5.51
CA ARG A 269 10.09 18.20 6.75
C ARG A 269 9.77 19.01 8.00
N VAL A 270 10.02 20.31 7.97
CA VAL A 270 9.87 21.21 9.14
C VAL A 270 8.42 21.65 9.30
N GLU A 271 7.78 22.08 8.21
CA GLU A 271 6.45 22.70 8.26
C GLU A 271 5.32 21.68 8.35
N VAL A 272 5.48 20.51 7.71
CA VAL A 272 4.40 19.53 7.60
C VAL A 272 4.55 18.38 8.58
N PHE A 273 5.77 17.97 8.91
CA PHE A 273 5.99 16.66 9.53
C PHE A 273 6.55 16.66 10.94
N GLN A 274 6.88 17.81 11.53
CA GLN A 274 7.37 17.95 12.94
C GLN A 274 8.14 16.73 13.51
N GLY A 275 8.86 15.95 12.67
CA GLY A 275 9.52 14.74 13.13
C GLY A 275 10.08 13.84 12.02
N ASN A 276 10.17 12.55 12.31
CA ASN A 276 10.88 11.53 11.53
C ASN A 276 10.09 10.95 10.34
N VAL A 277 9.12 11.67 9.78
CA VAL A 277 8.37 11.16 8.64
C VAL A 277 9.27 10.98 7.43
N LYS A 278 9.26 9.78 6.83
CA LYS A 278 10.05 9.40 5.65
C LYS A 278 9.26 9.51 4.36
N ALA A 279 7.97 9.16 4.41
CA ALA A 279 7.07 9.30 3.29
C ALA A 279 5.62 9.47 3.76
N ILE A 280 4.79 10.14 2.95
CA ILE A 280 3.40 10.42 3.27
C ILE A 280 2.55 10.49 2.00
N MET A 281 1.32 9.99 2.11
CA MET A 281 0.25 10.27 1.15
C MET A 281 -0.92 10.90 1.88
N VAL A 282 -1.43 12.02 1.38
CA VAL A 282 -2.60 12.72 1.90
C VAL A 282 -3.66 12.79 0.82
N PHE A 283 -4.80 12.19 1.05
CA PHE A 283 -5.93 12.22 0.12
C PHE A 283 -7.09 13.02 0.70
N PRO A 284 -7.75 13.88 -0.11
CA PRO A 284 -8.94 14.58 0.33
C PRO A 284 -10.09 13.60 0.49
N VAL A 285 -10.90 13.84 1.50
CA VAL A 285 -12.18 13.18 1.70
C VAL A 285 -13.27 14.12 1.19
N ASN A 286 -13.85 13.77 0.06
CA ASN A 286 -14.93 14.54 -0.56
C ASN A 286 -16.25 13.74 -0.47
N ILE A 287 -17.32 14.39 -0.01
CA ILE A 287 -18.68 13.84 0.01
C ILE A 287 -19.57 14.81 -0.78
N LYS A 288 -20.18 14.33 -1.86
CA LYS A 288 -20.99 15.16 -2.77
C LYS A 288 -20.21 16.37 -3.29
N ASP A 289 -18.97 16.14 -3.72
CA ASP A 289 -18.03 17.14 -4.24
C ASP A 289 -17.61 18.24 -3.25
N GLU A 290 -18.01 18.14 -1.99
CA GLU A 290 -17.56 19.03 -0.93
C GLU A 290 -16.43 18.39 -0.12
N TYR A 291 -15.37 19.16 0.12
CA TYR A 291 -14.27 18.75 0.97
C TYR A 291 -14.74 18.63 2.42
N GLN A 292 -14.64 17.42 2.98
CA GLN A 292 -15.09 17.09 4.33
C GLN A 292 -13.95 16.71 5.26
N GLY A 293 -12.75 16.51 4.74
CA GLY A 293 -11.62 16.07 5.54
C GLY A 293 -10.49 15.47 4.70
N ARG A 294 -9.61 14.75 5.37
CA ARG A 294 -8.46 14.09 4.72
C ARG A 294 -8.10 12.77 5.39
N MET A 295 -7.60 11.84 4.58
CA MET A 295 -6.96 10.61 5.03
C MET A 295 -5.45 10.73 4.79
N ILE A 296 -4.66 10.34 5.77
CA ILE A 296 -3.21 10.44 5.75
C ILE A 296 -2.62 9.05 5.98
N PHE A 297 -1.70 8.64 5.11
CA PHE A 297 -0.89 7.44 5.25
C PHE A 297 0.55 7.86 5.52
N ILE A 298 1.14 7.35 6.59
CA ILE A 298 2.43 7.83 7.11
C ILE A 298 3.41 6.67 7.22
N GLU A 299 4.60 6.87 6.69
CA GLU A 299 5.76 6.00 6.85
C GLU A 299 6.88 6.75 7.60
N ASN A 300 7.28 6.25 8.76
CA ASN A 300 8.31 6.85 9.62
C ASN A 300 9.61 6.05 9.66
N THR A 301 9.53 4.75 9.37
CA THR A 301 10.63 3.81 9.62
C THR A 301 11.57 3.69 8.45
N LYS A 302 11.05 3.58 7.23
CA LYS A 302 11.84 3.32 6.02
C LYS A 302 11.67 4.41 4.97
N GLU A 303 12.75 4.71 4.26
CA GLU A 303 12.65 5.50 3.05
C GLU A 303 11.97 4.69 1.97
N ARG A 304 10.94 5.26 1.32
CA ARG A 304 10.23 4.62 0.22
C ARG A 304 9.88 5.61 -0.89
N VAL A 305 9.52 5.07 -2.03
CA VAL A 305 8.87 5.78 -3.14
C VAL A 305 7.53 5.11 -3.37
N TRP A 306 6.47 5.91 -3.40
CA TRP A 306 5.13 5.41 -3.61
C TRP A 306 4.93 4.99 -5.06
N SER A 307 4.52 3.75 -5.30
CA SER A 307 4.14 3.26 -6.63
C SER A 307 2.81 3.89 -7.08
N ASP A 308 2.57 3.92 -8.39
CA ASP A 308 1.30 4.45 -8.91
C ASP A 308 0.10 3.58 -8.53
N LYS A 309 0.32 2.26 -8.32
CA LYS A 309 -0.69 1.34 -7.80
C LYS A 309 -1.07 1.67 -6.36
N GLU A 310 -0.09 1.94 -5.49
CA GLU A 310 -0.35 2.37 -4.10
C GLU A 310 -1.09 3.71 -4.04
N LYS A 311 -0.70 4.68 -4.86
CA LYS A 311 -1.37 5.99 -4.96
C LYS A 311 -2.83 5.86 -5.40
N THR A 312 -3.09 5.03 -6.42
CA THR A 312 -4.43 4.77 -6.92
C THR A 312 -5.28 4.08 -5.87
N PHE A 313 -4.77 2.99 -5.28
CA PHE A 313 -5.44 2.28 -4.21
C PHE A 313 -5.72 3.18 -3.00
N GLY A 314 -4.75 3.99 -2.55
CA GLY A 314 -4.91 4.93 -1.44
C GLY A 314 -6.04 5.95 -1.68
N ARG A 315 -6.17 6.45 -2.93
CA ARG A 315 -7.25 7.37 -3.32
C ARG A 315 -8.62 6.69 -3.27
N GLU A 316 -8.74 5.52 -3.85
CA GLU A 316 -9.99 4.78 -3.93
C GLU A 316 -10.46 4.33 -2.54
N ILE A 317 -9.57 3.71 -1.76
CA ILE A 317 -9.91 3.23 -0.42
C ILE A 317 -10.26 4.38 0.54
N THR A 318 -9.61 5.54 0.42
CA THR A 318 -9.98 6.74 1.18
C THR A 318 -11.43 7.14 0.93
N SER A 319 -11.86 7.16 -0.33
CA SER A 319 -13.26 7.47 -0.68
C SER A 319 -14.25 6.46 -0.08
N MET A 320 -13.90 5.17 -0.09
CA MET A 320 -14.76 4.12 0.46
C MET A 320 -14.85 4.16 1.98
N ILE A 321 -13.73 4.32 2.69
CA ILE A 321 -13.70 4.49 4.15
C ILE A 321 -14.52 5.71 4.58
N ALA A 322 -14.37 6.82 3.87
CA ALA A 322 -15.14 8.03 4.14
C ALA A 322 -16.65 7.81 4.02
N ARG A 323 -17.09 7.10 2.98
CA ARG A 323 -18.51 6.74 2.78
C ARG A 323 -19.00 5.80 3.88
N ALA A 324 -18.25 4.76 4.21
CA ALA A 324 -18.59 3.82 5.29
C ALA A 324 -18.74 4.55 6.64
N THR A 325 -17.78 5.41 6.99
CA THR A 325 -17.81 6.20 8.22
C THR A 325 -19.00 7.18 8.24
N ALA A 326 -19.33 7.81 7.12
CA ALA A 326 -20.49 8.72 7.02
C ALA A 326 -21.82 7.98 7.24
N ILE A 327 -21.97 6.78 6.68
CA ILE A 327 -23.15 5.94 6.87
C ILE A 327 -23.25 5.48 8.32
N GLN A 328 -22.16 4.96 8.89
CA GLN A 328 -22.10 4.57 10.30
C GLN A 328 -22.52 5.73 11.24
N LYS A 329 -21.99 6.93 10.98
CA LYS A 329 -22.34 8.12 11.78
C LYS A 329 -23.82 8.50 11.67
N ARG A 330 -24.43 8.31 10.48
CA ARG A 330 -25.88 8.52 10.27
C ARG A 330 -26.70 7.49 11.05
N LEU A 331 -26.34 6.22 10.96
CA LEU A 331 -27.02 5.14 11.69
C LEU A 331 -26.91 5.34 13.20
N TYR A 332 -25.71 5.67 13.69
CA TYR A 332 -25.50 5.95 15.11
C TYR A 332 -26.33 7.12 15.61
N ARG A 333 -26.39 8.24 14.87
CA ARG A 333 -27.24 9.41 15.20
C ARG A 333 -28.71 9.04 15.17
N GLY A 334 -29.15 8.28 14.15
CA GLY A 334 -30.51 7.76 14.06
C GLY A 334 -30.87 6.92 15.27
N ASN A 335 -30.06 5.95 15.64
CA ASN A 335 -30.30 5.07 16.78
C ASN A 335 -30.31 5.83 18.12
N LYS A 336 -29.43 6.83 18.29
CA LYS A 336 -29.44 7.69 19.50
C LYS A 336 -30.72 8.49 19.62
N ASN A 337 -31.21 9.08 18.53
CA ASN A 337 -32.45 9.82 18.51
C ASN A 337 -33.66 8.91 18.83
N ILE A 338 -33.66 7.70 18.26
CA ILE A 338 -34.72 6.72 18.53
C ILE A 338 -34.75 6.33 20.01
N LYS A 339 -33.58 6.06 20.60
CA LYS A 339 -33.51 5.77 22.05
C LYS A 339 -34.10 6.91 22.89
N LEU A 340 -33.76 8.15 22.56
CA LEU A 340 -34.31 9.31 23.21
C LEU A 340 -35.85 9.40 23.03
N PHE A 341 -36.36 9.16 21.82
CA PHE A 341 -37.81 9.15 21.57
C PHE A 341 -38.50 8.03 22.33
N THR A 342 -37.96 6.83 22.40
CA THR A 342 -38.54 5.73 23.17
C THR A 342 -38.57 6.07 24.67
N GLU A 343 -37.48 6.61 25.23
CA GLU A 343 -37.43 7.07 26.62
C GLU A 343 -38.49 8.17 26.92
N LEU A 344 -38.68 9.11 25.99
CA LEU A 344 -39.72 10.12 26.13
C LEU A 344 -41.13 9.53 26.03
N PHE A 345 -41.36 8.61 25.08
CA PHE A 345 -42.67 7.97 24.92
C PHE A 345 -43.02 7.08 26.12
N ASP A 346 -42.03 6.46 26.78
CA ASP A 346 -42.22 5.66 27.98
C ASP A 346 -42.73 6.50 29.19
N LEU A 347 -42.46 7.82 29.18
CA LEU A 347 -42.89 8.74 30.25
C LEU A 347 -44.27 9.36 29.98
N LEU A 348 -44.81 9.24 28.78
CA LEU A 348 -46.07 9.87 28.40
C LEU A 348 -47.27 8.99 28.83
N PRO A 349 -48.35 9.60 29.38
CA PRO A 349 -49.54 8.89 29.75
C PRO A 349 -50.45 8.53 28.57
N GLU A 350 -50.24 9.12 27.40
CA GLU A 350 -50.95 8.83 26.17
C GLU A 350 -50.57 7.41 25.69
N TYR A 351 -51.47 6.77 24.98
CA TYR A 351 -51.21 5.45 24.41
C TYR A 351 -50.48 5.60 23.10
N ILE A 352 -49.23 5.14 23.04
CA ILE A 352 -48.34 5.32 21.89
C ILE A 352 -47.86 3.99 21.34
N PHE A 353 -47.95 3.81 20.03
CA PHE A 353 -47.27 2.73 19.36
C PHE A 353 -46.68 3.20 18.00
N VAL A 354 -45.70 2.47 17.55
CA VAL A 354 -45.01 2.69 16.26
C VAL A 354 -45.21 1.44 15.42
N ARG A 355 -45.64 1.61 14.17
CA ARG A 355 -45.84 0.52 13.21
C ARG A 355 -45.03 0.70 11.95
N ARG A 356 -44.61 -0.40 11.33
CA ARG A 356 -44.02 -0.37 9.99
C ARG A 356 -45.06 -0.04 8.95
N ARG A 357 -44.66 0.82 7.97
CA ARG A 357 -45.56 1.14 6.86
C ARG A 357 -45.73 0.00 5.86
N ILE A 358 -44.71 -0.89 5.75
CA ILE A 358 -44.70 -1.94 4.75
C ILE A 358 -45.65 -3.08 5.04
N ASP A 359 -45.80 -3.46 6.33
CA ASP A 359 -46.58 -4.65 6.75
C ASP A 359 -47.53 -4.37 7.93
N GLY A 360 -47.51 -3.16 8.44
CA GLY A 360 -48.31 -2.77 9.59
C GLY A 360 -47.90 -3.39 10.91
N SER A 361 -46.75 -4.07 11.00
CA SER A 361 -46.28 -4.67 12.26
C SER A 361 -45.87 -3.62 13.27
N ILE A 362 -46.22 -3.84 14.53
CA ILE A 362 -45.86 -2.96 15.64
C ILE A 362 -44.39 -3.18 16.00
N VAL A 363 -43.61 -2.11 15.99
CA VAL A 363 -42.17 -2.15 16.33
C VAL A 363 -41.89 -1.60 17.73
N TYR A 364 -42.85 -0.87 18.28
CA TYR A 364 -42.73 -0.30 19.64
C TYR A 364 -44.11 -0.01 20.19
N MET A 365 -44.31 -0.20 21.51
CA MET A 365 -45.46 0.24 22.30
C MET A 365 -44.95 0.81 23.61
N ASN A 366 -45.50 1.95 24.05
CA ASN A 366 -45.17 2.50 25.36
C ASN A 366 -45.85 1.73 26.52
N PRO A 367 -45.32 1.84 27.75
CA PRO A 367 -45.86 1.16 28.92
C PRO A 367 -47.35 1.45 29.15
N ALA A 368 -47.76 2.70 29.01
CA ALA A 368 -49.18 3.09 29.22
C ALA A 368 -50.16 2.31 28.31
N LEU A 369 -49.79 2.07 27.04
CA LEU A 369 -50.63 1.26 26.15
C LEU A 369 -50.56 -0.24 26.46
N LYS A 370 -49.40 -0.76 26.85
CA LYS A 370 -49.24 -2.16 27.27
C LYS A 370 -50.09 -2.48 28.49
N ASP A 371 -50.02 -1.61 29.47
CA ASP A 371 -50.81 -1.75 30.73
C ASP A 371 -52.31 -1.68 30.45
N LYS A 372 -52.75 -0.77 29.58
CA LYS A 372 -54.16 -0.65 29.21
C LYS A 372 -54.70 -1.88 28.47
N LEU A 373 -53.91 -2.47 27.60
CA LEU A 373 -54.25 -3.67 26.83
C LEU A 373 -54.03 -4.97 27.62
N GLY A 374 -53.25 -4.92 28.71
CA GLY A 374 -52.82 -6.11 29.46
C GLY A 374 -51.88 -7.04 28.67
N THR A 375 -51.35 -6.59 27.54
CA THR A 375 -50.48 -7.41 26.67
C THR A 375 -49.54 -6.54 25.83
N ASP A 376 -48.38 -7.08 25.48
CA ASP A 376 -47.46 -6.49 24.52
C ASP A 376 -47.73 -7.04 23.11
N MET A 377 -48.16 -6.19 22.21
CA MET A 377 -48.44 -6.55 20.81
C MET A 377 -47.26 -6.28 19.87
N THR A 378 -46.06 -5.99 20.39
CA THR A 378 -44.86 -5.81 19.52
C THR A 378 -44.63 -7.03 18.65
N GLY A 379 -44.37 -6.81 17.35
CA GLY A 379 -44.29 -7.85 16.34
C GLY A 379 -45.61 -8.29 15.70
N GLN A 380 -46.75 -7.92 16.31
CA GLN A 380 -48.06 -8.22 15.74
C GLN A 380 -48.54 -7.13 14.78
N ASN A 381 -49.52 -7.46 13.91
CA ASN A 381 -50.08 -6.49 13.00
C ASN A 381 -51.02 -5.50 13.74
N SER A 382 -50.73 -4.20 13.57
CA SER A 382 -51.46 -3.11 14.25
C SER A 382 -52.87 -2.89 13.77
N TYR A 383 -53.28 -3.47 12.62
CA TYR A 383 -54.62 -3.29 12.09
C TYR A 383 -55.70 -3.93 12.94
N ARG A 384 -55.36 -4.80 13.89
CA ARG A 384 -56.26 -5.28 14.94
C ARG A 384 -56.57 -4.20 15.98
N LEU A 385 -55.58 -3.32 16.26
CA LEU A 385 -55.73 -2.23 17.21
C LEU A 385 -56.36 -0.97 16.57
N VAL A 386 -55.79 -0.56 15.43
CA VAL A 386 -56.26 0.58 14.63
C VAL A 386 -56.37 0.14 13.18
N PRO A 387 -57.52 -0.30 12.69
CA PRO A 387 -57.69 -0.71 11.30
C PRO A 387 -57.40 0.42 10.34
N ASP A 388 -56.70 0.12 9.22
CA ASP A 388 -56.39 1.12 8.19
C ASP A 388 -57.68 1.52 7.44
N MET A 389 -57.96 2.81 7.37
CA MET A 389 -59.11 3.35 6.65
C MET A 389 -58.81 3.60 5.17
N ARG A 390 -57.56 3.53 4.73
CA ARG A 390 -57.15 3.94 3.38
C ARG A 390 -57.27 2.83 2.34
N GLY A 391 -58.03 1.78 2.60
CA GLY A 391 -58.39 0.76 1.61
C GLY A 391 -57.23 0.36 0.69
N GLY A 392 -56.40 -0.53 1.19
CA GLY A 392 -55.42 -1.28 0.37
C GLY A 392 -54.04 -0.68 0.24
N LEU A 393 -53.08 -1.50 0.60
CA LEU A 393 -51.61 -1.31 0.43
C LEU A 393 -51.12 -0.99 -0.99
N GLU A 394 -51.99 -0.83 -1.99
CA GLU A 394 -51.64 -0.83 -3.40
C GLU A 394 -51.26 0.52 -4.01
N LYS A 395 -51.31 1.64 -3.30
CA LYS A 395 -51.10 2.95 -3.93
C LYS A 395 -50.04 3.89 -3.34
N LEU A 396 -48.98 3.36 -2.78
CA LEU A 396 -47.80 4.22 -2.52
C LEU A 396 -46.59 3.69 -3.28
N SER A 397 -46.41 4.23 -4.49
CA SER A 397 -45.21 3.95 -5.29
C SER A 397 -43.95 4.31 -4.49
N ALA A 398 -42.94 3.45 -4.57
CA ALA A 398 -41.65 3.53 -3.88
C ALA A 398 -40.81 4.80 -4.20
N THR A 399 -41.35 5.73 -4.97
CA THR A 399 -40.61 6.84 -5.60
C THR A 399 -40.88 8.23 -5.05
N GLN A 400 -41.80 8.42 -4.11
CA GLN A 400 -41.97 9.75 -3.51
C GLN A 400 -40.98 9.96 -2.35
N ALA A 401 -40.01 10.85 -2.56
CA ALA A 401 -39.19 11.41 -1.50
C ALA A 401 -40.12 12.01 -0.43
N ILE A 402 -40.10 11.42 0.78
CA ILE A 402 -40.86 11.96 1.90
C ILE A 402 -40.15 13.25 2.32
N PRO A 403 -40.85 14.40 2.33
CA PRO A 403 -40.33 15.61 2.97
C PRO A 403 -40.02 15.32 4.43
N VAL A 404 -39.03 15.98 4.99
CA VAL A 404 -38.66 15.87 6.42
C VAL A 404 -39.75 16.51 7.32
N CYS A 405 -40.78 17.13 6.75
CA CYS A 405 -41.96 17.63 7.46
C CYS A 405 -42.88 16.48 7.88
N MET A 406 -43.18 16.39 9.12
CA MET A 406 -44.17 15.48 9.70
C MET A 406 -45.58 15.86 9.18
N ASP A 407 -46.08 15.12 8.20
CA ASP A 407 -47.49 15.18 7.85
C ASP A 407 -48.27 14.58 9.03
N LYS A 408 -49.06 15.44 9.71
CA LYS A 408 -49.87 15.05 10.83
C LYS A 408 -51.31 14.82 10.33
N GLU A 409 -51.78 13.60 10.45
CA GLU A 409 -53.20 13.29 10.33
C GLU A 409 -53.83 13.08 11.71
N VAL A 410 -54.99 13.64 11.93
CA VAL A 410 -55.73 13.47 13.18
C VAL A 410 -57.15 13.07 12.86
N PHE A 411 -57.62 11.98 13.40
CA PHE A 411 -58.99 11.49 13.25
C PHE A 411 -59.49 10.88 14.58
N THR A 412 -60.82 10.87 14.78
CA THR A 412 -61.41 10.20 15.94
C THR A 412 -61.95 8.83 15.56
N ARG A 413 -61.74 7.84 16.43
CA ARG A 413 -62.18 6.48 16.20
C ARG A 413 -62.51 5.73 17.47
N TYR A 414 -63.54 4.87 17.36
CA TYR A 414 -63.81 3.85 18.39
C TYR A 414 -62.79 2.70 18.22
N ILE A 415 -62.08 2.37 19.32
CA ILE A 415 -61.10 1.30 19.34
C ILE A 415 -61.60 0.19 20.27
N ASP A 416 -62.07 -0.92 19.68
CA ASP A 416 -62.70 -2.02 20.41
C ASP A 416 -61.81 -2.56 21.53
N MET A 417 -60.52 -2.75 21.27
CA MET A 417 -59.58 -3.29 22.24
C MET A 417 -59.33 -2.35 23.46
N LEU A 418 -59.60 -1.07 23.29
CA LEU A 418 -59.44 -0.06 24.34
C LEU A 418 -60.77 0.32 24.97
N GLY A 419 -61.90 -0.11 24.37
CA GLY A 419 -63.27 0.08 24.90
C GLY A 419 -63.76 1.51 24.85
N GLY A 420 -63.39 2.32 23.85
CA GLY A 420 -63.82 3.73 23.76
C GLY A 420 -63.42 4.46 22.48
N ASN A 421 -63.88 5.71 22.42
CA ASN A 421 -63.45 6.62 21.34
C ASN A 421 -62.11 7.27 21.66
N TYR A 422 -61.23 7.28 20.67
CA TYR A 422 -59.91 7.86 20.79
C TYR A 422 -59.64 8.82 19.64
N LYS A 423 -59.05 9.94 19.97
CA LYS A 423 -58.42 10.83 19.01
C LYS A 423 -57.06 10.23 18.63
N VAL A 424 -56.92 9.84 17.39
CA VAL A 424 -55.68 9.23 16.85
C VAL A 424 -54.91 10.28 16.09
N ALA A 425 -53.70 10.57 16.54
CA ALA A 425 -52.75 11.41 15.79
C ALA A 425 -51.69 10.50 15.16
N GLU A 426 -51.59 10.55 13.82
CA GLU A 426 -50.64 9.75 13.04
C GLU A 426 -49.52 10.61 12.50
N TYR A 427 -48.30 10.20 12.72
CA TYR A 427 -47.08 10.89 12.25
C TYR A 427 -46.20 9.95 11.46
N ASN A 428 -45.75 10.38 10.28
CA ASN A 428 -44.81 9.64 9.47
C ASN A 428 -43.37 9.99 9.87
N MET A 429 -42.50 8.97 10.12
CA MET A 429 -41.11 9.21 10.39
C MET A 429 -40.23 8.04 9.92
N ARG A 430 -38.90 8.20 10.01
CA ARG A 430 -37.92 7.12 9.85
C ARG A 430 -37.50 6.61 11.21
N TRP A 431 -37.56 5.29 11.39
CA TRP A 431 -37.16 4.56 12.58
C TRP A 431 -35.77 3.93 12.41
N LYS A 432 -35.44 2.92 13.23
CA LYS A 432 -34.17 2.17 13.13
C LYS A 432 -33.87 1.81 11.68
N ASP A 433 -32.59 1.87 11.32
CA ASP A 433 -32.09 1.51 9.99
C ASP A 433 -32.78 2.23 8.82
N LEU A 434 -33.26 3.45 9.08
CA LEU A 434 -33.96 4.29 8.10
C LEU A 434 -35.30 3.72 7.63
N GLU A 435 -35.84 2.75 8.34
CA GLU A 435 -37.15 2.16 8.05
C GLU A 435 -38.27 3.21 8.15
N LYS A 436 -39.22 3.17 7.23
CA LYS A 436 -40.38 4.06 7.23
C LYS A 436 -41.43 3.51 8.20
N VAL A 437 -41.75 4.30 9.20
CA VAL A 437 -42.75 3.95 10.22
C VAL A 437 -43.76 5.05 10.40
N GLU A 438 -44.90 4.69 11.05
CA GLU A 438 -45.93 5.56 11.52
C GLU A 438 -45.98 5.51 13.05
N ILE A 439 -45.95 6.68 13.69
CA ILE A 439 -46.21 6.81 15.13
C ILE A 439 -47.67 7.15 15.29
N LEU A 440 -48.37 6.39 16.09
CA LEU A 440 -49.75 6.65 16.43
C LEU A 440 -49.85 7.00 17.91
N ILE A 441 -50.47 8.13 18.20
CA ILE A 441 -50.76 8.62 19.56
C ILE A 441 -52.25 8.61 19.73
N LEU A 442 -52.71 7.84 20.71
CA LEU A 442 -54.15 7.66 21.05
C LEU A 442 -54.46 8.41 22.32
N SER A 443 -55.33 9.40 22.25
CA SER A 443 -55.82 10.15 23.40
C SER A 443 -57.29 9.86 23.59
N PRO A 444 -57.78 9.48 24.80
CA PRO A 444 -59.21 9.28 25.06
C PRO A 444 -59.98 10.53 24.66
N GLU A 445 -61.12 10.34 23.99
CA GLU A 445 -62.05 11.43 23.72
C GLU A 445 -62.93 11.57 24.99
N VAL A 446 -62.82 12.71 25.67
CA VAL A 446 -63.58 12.99 26.91
C VAL A 446 -65.02 13.33 26.58
#